data_6801d736236c70525fc2723e2323a9e6
#
_entry.id   6801d736236c70525fc2723e2323a9e6
#
_cell.length_a   1.000
_cell.length_b   1.000
_cell.length_c   1.000
_cell.angle_alpha   90.00
_cell.angle_beta   90.00
_cell.angle_gamma   90.00
#
_symmetry.space_group_name_H-M   'P 1'
#
loop_
_entity.id
_entity.type
_entity.pdbx_description
1 polymer ?
#
loop_
_entity_poly.entity_id
_entity_poly.type
_entity_poly.pdbx_seq_one_letter_code
_entity_poly.pdbx_strand_id
1 'polypeptide(L)'
;SVLESYNVFISIMSGNCVDDDISNFLIGLKNKGESIDEIIGAVRAIREKMTTIMVPDGAIDIVGTGGDGYKTLNISTASAFVVASNGIKVAKHGNRSVSSLSGSSDILTELGVNIDIKPDSCVECINETNICFLFAPLFHGSFKHVAKVRAELKTRTIFNILGPMCNPANVKKHLI
;
A
#
# COMPACT_ATOMS: atom_id res chain seq x y z
N SER A 1 -5.45 -6.24 -21.89
CA SER A 1 -5.38 -7.57 -21.23
C SER A 1 -4.52 -7.54 -19.98
N VAL A 2 -4.66 -8.57 -19.14
CA VAL A 2 -3.84 -8.73 -17.91
C VAL A 2 -2.34 -8.74 -18.22
N LEU A 3 -1.92 -9.41 -19.29
CA LEU A 3 -0.51 -9.54 -19.65
C LEU A 3 0.10 -8.20 -20.11
N GLU A 4 -0.62 -7.45 -20.91
CA GLU A 4 -0.16 -6.11 -21.35
C GLU A 4 0.00 -5.17 -20.15
N SER A 5 -1.00 -5.13 -19.28
CA SER A 5 -0.93 -4.33 -18.07
C SER A 5 0.24 -4.74 -17.17
N TYR A 6 0.40 -6.05 -16.92
CA TYR A 6 1.54 -6.57 -16.16
C TYR A 6 2.88 -6.10 -16.76
N ASN A 7 3.08 -6.23 -18.07
CA ASN A 7 4.33 -5.83 -18.73
C ASN A 7 4.60 -4.33 -18.60
N VAL A 8 3.57 -3.49 -18.77
CA VAL A 8 3.71 -2.04 -18.59
C VAL A 8 4.09 -1.71 -17.14
N PHE A 9 3.39 -2.28 -16.16
CA PHE A 9 3.69 -2.03 -14.74
C PHE A 9 5.06 -2.59 -14.33
N ILE A 10 5.49 -3.74 -14.84
CA ILE A 10 6.86 -4.25 -14.62
C ILE A 10 7.90 -3.26 -15.16
N SER A 11 7.69 -2.72 -16.35
CA SER A 11 8.59 -1.71 -16.93
C SER A 11 8.69 -0.46 -16.07
N ILE A 12 7.55 0.08 -15.64
CA ILE A 12 7.47 1.24 -14.75
C ILE A 12 8.18 0.94 -13.41
N MET A 13 7.83 -0.19 -12.76
CA MET A 13 8.40 -0.57 -11.46
C MET A 13 9.89 -0.94 -11.52
N SER A 14 10.42 -1.21 -12.71
CA SER A 14 11.85 -1.45 -12.94
C SER A 14 12.64 -0.18 -13.28
N GLY A 15 11.96 0.97 -13.43
CA GLY A 15 12.57 2.25 -13.79
C GLY A 15 12.94 2.38 -15.26
N ASN A 16 12.30 1.62 -16.13
CA ASN A 16 12.58 1.61 -17.57
C ASN A 16 11.72 2.61 -18.36
N CYS A 17 10.94 3.45 -17.69
CA CYS A 17 10.08 4.44 -18.32
C CYS A 17 10.48 5.85 -17.87
N VAL A 18 10.34 6.84 -18.74
CA VAL A 18 10.54 8.25 -18.39
C VAL A 18 9.31 8.84 -17.73
N ASP A 19 9.48 9.88 -16.92
CA ASP A 19 8.42 10.49 -16.11
C ASP A 19 7.21 10.92 -16.94
N ASP A 20 7.43 11.50 -18.13
CA ASP A 20 6.36 11.96 -19.03
C ASP A 20 5.48 10.80 -19.52
N ASP A 21 6.08 9.68 -19.89
CA ASP A 21 5.33 8.49 -20.34
C ASP A 21 4.52 7.91 -19.19
N ILE A 22 5.08 7.84 -17.98
CA ILE A 22 4.37 7.37 -16.78
C ILE A 22 3.19 8.31 -16.50
N SER A 23 3.40 9.62 -16.57
CA SER A 23 2.36 10.62 -16.34
C SER A 23 1.21 10.48 -17.32
N ASN A 24 1.52 10.42 -18.62
CA ASN A 24 0.53 10.26 -19.69
C ASN A 24 -0.25 8.95 -19.55
N PHE A 25 0.44 7.86 -19.23
CA PHE A 25 -0.17 6.56 -19.00
C PHE A 25 -1.15 6.58 -17.81
N LEU A 26 -0.75 7.14 -16.67
CA LEU A 26 -1.59 7.21 -15.48
C LEU A 26 -2.83 8.09 -15.70
N ILE A 27 -2.68 9.22 -16.37
CA ILE A 27 -3.80 10.10 -16.73
C ILE A 27 -4.72 9.43 -17.75
N GLY A 28 -4.16 8.75 -18.74
CA GLY A 28 -4.93 7.97 -19.72
C GLY A 28 -5.78 6.89 -19.07
N LEU A 29 -5.21 6.11 -18.15
CA LEU A 29 -5.94 5.10 -17.37
C LEU A 29 -7.06 5.73 -16.54
N LYS A 30 -6.76 6.81 -15.82
CA LYS A 30 -7.74 7.53 -15.02
C LYS A 30 -8.92 8.03 -15.86
N ASN A 31 -8.64 8.65 -17.01
CA ASN A 31 -9.68 9.23 -17.88
C ASN A 31 -10.55 8.16 -18.56
N LYS A 32 -9.95 7.04 -18.90
CA LYS A 32 -10.66 5.89 -19.48
C LYS A 32 -11.47 5.13 -18.41
N GLY A 33 -11.01 5.11 -17.19
CA GLY A 33 -11.41 4.18 -16.14
C GLY A 33 -10.63 2.85 -16.24
N GLU A 34 -10.12 2.40 -15.10
CA GLU A 34 -9.35 1.16 -15.01
C GLU A 34 -10.24 -0.07 -15.18
N SER A 35 -9.87 -0.99 -16.04
CA SER A 35 -10.53 -2.29 -16.17
C SER A 35 -10.00 -3.29 -15.14
N ILE A 36 -10.78 -4.33 -14.89
CA ILE A 36 -10.38 -5.44 -13.99
C ILE A 36 -9.04 -6.05 -14.45
N ASP A 37 -8.87 -6.26 -15.74
CA ASP A 37 -7.64 -6.82 -16.31
C ASP A 37 -6.42 -5.93 -16.03
N GLU A 38 -6.58 -4.61 -16.13
CA GLU A 38 -5.51 -3.66 -15.85
C GLU A 38 -5.14 -3.65 -14.38
N ILE A 39 -6.11 -3.72 -13.50
CA ILE A 39 -5.90 -3.81 -12.04
C ILE A 39 -5.16 -5.12 -11.72
N ILE A 40 -5.61 -6.26 -12.26
CA ILE A 40 -4.98 -7.56 -12.02
C ILE A 40 -3.51 -7.56 -12.49
N GLY A 41 -3.24 -7.04 -13.69
CA GLY A 41 -1.89 -6.95 -14.23
C GLY A 41 -0.98 -6.08 -13.36
N ALA A 42 -1.46 -4.92 -12.94
CA ALA A 42 -0.75 -4.00 -12.06
C ALA A 42 -0.44 -4.64 -10.69
N VAL A 43 -1.43 -5.30 -10.06
CA VAL A 43 -1.23 -6.00 -8.78
C VAL A 43 -0.17 -7.10 -8.90
N ARG A 44 -0.19 -7.90 -9.95
CA ARG A 44 0.82 -8.95 -10.20
C ARG A 44 2.22 -8.35 -10.29
N ALA A 45 2.40 -7.29 -11.07
CA ALA A 45 3.68 -6.62 -11.24
C ALA A 45 4.22 -6.04 -9.93
N ILE A 46 3.36 -5.38 -9.13
CA ILE A 46 3.76 -4.82 -7.83
C ILE A 46 4.14 -5.92 -6.86
N ARG A 47 3.33 -6.98 -6.77
CA ARG A 47 3.59 -8.11 -5.87
C ARG A 47 4.87 -8.86 -6.21
N GLU A 48 5.27 -8.93 -7.47
CA GLU A 48 6.54 -9.52 -7.88
C GLU A 48 7.74 -8.71 -7.42
N LYS A 49 7.60 -7.39 -7.36
CA LYS A 49 8.71 -6.47 -6.99
C LYS A 49 8.74 -6.11 -5.51
N MET A 50 7.73 -6.48 -4.72
CA MET A 50 7.70 -6.14 -3.30
C MET A 50 8.51 -7.14 -2.46
N THR A 51 9.03 -6.65 -1.34
CA THR A 51 9.54 -7.49 -0.27
C THR A 51 8.37 -8.09 0.50
N THR A 52 8.36 -9.40 0.71
CA THR A 52 7.29 -10.09 1.44
C THR A 52 7.75 -10.55 2.82
N ILE A 53 6.80 -10.71 3.74
CA ILE A 53 7.01 -11.33 5.04
C ILE A 53 6.00 -12.46 5.26
N MET A 54 6.37 -13.40 6.12
CA MET A 54 5.49 -14.47 6.57
C MET A 54 4.89 -14.08 7.93
N VAL A 55 3.58 -14.02 8.01
CA VAL A 55 2.84 -13.74 9.26
C VAL A 55 1.98 -14.96 9.62
N PRO A 56 1.53 -15.09 10.89
CA PRO A 56 0.66 -16.18 11.29
C PRO A 56 -0.60 -16.27 10.43
N ASP A 57 -1.04 -17.51 10.18
CA ASP A 57 -2.27 -17.79 9.45
C ASP A 57 -3.48 -17.11 10.10
N GLY A 58 -4.38 -16.60 9.25
CA GLY A 58 -5.57 -15.90 9.69
C GLY A 58 -5.35 -14.42 9.99
N ALA A 59 -4.12 -13.91 9.85
CA ALA A 59 -3.88 -12.46 9.95
C ALA A 59 -4.70 -11.69 8.92
N ILE A 60 -5.11 -10.48 9.31
CA ILE A 60 -5.93 -9.59 8.49
C ILE A 60 -5.22 -8.26 8.25
N ASP A 61 -5.66 -7.53 7.22
CA ASP A 61 -5.33 -6.11 7.05
C ASP A 61 -6.58 -5.24 7.25
N ILE A 62 -6.38 -4.06 7.83
CA ILE A 62 -7.41 -3.03 7.98
C ILE A 62 -6.84 -1.76 7.34
N VAL A 63 -7.26 -1.49 6.10
CA VAL A 63 -6.60 -0.50 5.24
C VAL A 63 -7.65 0.29 4.46
N GLY A 64 -7.44 1.59 4.32
CA GLY A 64 -8.22 2.42 3.40
C GLY A 64 -7.49 2.67 2.09
N THR A 65 -8.20 2.99 1.03
CA THR A 65 -7.62 3.39 -0.26
C THR A 65 -6.91 4.75 -0.18
N GLY A 66 -7.22 5.56 0.84
CA GLY A 66 -6.72 6.92 0.99
C GLY A 66 -7.21 7.87 -0.11
N GLY A 67 -6.97 9.15 0.07
CA GLY A 67 -7.25 10.16 -0.95
C GLY A 67 -8.74 10.38 -1.25
N ASP A 68 -9.64 10.03 -0.33
CA ASP A 68 -11.10 10.19 -0.45
C ASP A 68 -11.57 11.63 -0.16
N GLY A 69 -10.70 12.47 0.39
CA GLY A 69 -10.99 13.87 0.67
C GLY A 69 -11.86 14.14 1.90
N TYR A 70 -12.31 13.12 2.62
CA TYR A 70 -13.21 13.28 3.77
C TYR A 70 -12.56 13.86 5.03
N LYS A 71 -11.22 13.95 5.09
CA LYS A 71 -10.47 14.50 6.26
C LYS A 71 -10.92 13.93 7.60
N THR A 72 -11.29 12.67 7.64
CA THR A 72 -11.75 11.96 8.83
C THR A 72 -10.57 11.57 9.72
N LEU A 73 -10.86 11.04 10.90
CA LEU A 73 -9.90 10.40 11.78
C LEU A 73 -9.28 9.18 11.09
N ASN A 74 -8.10 8.75 11.56
CA ASN A 74 -7.45 7.52 11.10
C ASN A 74 -8.19 6.27 11.60
N ILE A 75 -9.45 6.09 11.15
CA ILE A 75 -10.38 5.05 11.60
C ILE A 75 -9.77 3.66 11.43
N SER A 76 -9.18 3.38 10.27
CA SER A 76 -8.55 2.08 10.01
C SER A 76 -7.39 1.78 10.97
N THR A 77 -6.63 2.80 11.39
CA THR A 77 -5.55 2.64 12.38
C THR A 77 -6.11 2.38 13.77
N ALA A 78 -7.10 3.16 14.21
CA ALA A 78 -7.75 2.94 15.49
C ALA A 78 -8.41 1.56 15.56
N SER A 79 -9.15 1.15 14.52
CA SER A 79 -9.79 -0.16 14.44
C SER A 79 -8.77 -1.30 14.48
N ALA A 80 -7.59 -1.13 13.87
CA ALA A 80 -6.53 -2.12 13.90
C ALA A 80 -6.08 -2.46 15.34
N PHE A 81 -5.92 -1.44 16.19
CA PHE A 81 -5.58 -1.65 17.60
C PHE A 81 -6.70 -2.36 18.38
N VAL A 82 -7.95 -1.94 18.17
CA VAL A 82 -9.11 -2.57 18.83
C VAL A 82 -9.22 -4.04 18.44
N VAL A 83 -9.04 -4.36 17.16
CA VAL A 83 -9.11 -5.74 16.66
C VAL A 83 -7.95 -6.57 17.22
N ALA A 84 -6.73 -6.03 17.23
CA ALA A 84 -5.55 -6.71 17.77
C ALA A 84 -5.67 -6.97 19.29
N SER A 85 -6.25 -6.04 20.06
CA SER A 85 -6.47 -6.22 21.49
C SER A 85 -7.45 -7.35 21.83
N ASN A 86 -8.24 -7.80 20.85
CA ASN A 86 -9.12 -8.98 20.96
C ASN A 86 -8.46 -10.27 20.44
N GLY A 87 -7.14 -10.28 20.28
CA GLY A 87 -6.37 -11.49 19.94
C GLY A 87 -6.33 -11.82 18.44
N ILE A 88 -6.85 -10.96 17.58
CA ILE A 88 -6.79 -11.16 16.12
C ILE A 88 -5.48 -10.56 15.60
N LYS A 89 -4.73 -11.34 14.81
CA LYS A 89 -3.48 -10.88 14.21
C LYS A 89 -3.75 -9.86 13.10
N VAL A 90 -3.14 -8.67 13.21
CA VAL A 90 -3.31 -7.57 12.25
C VAL A 90 -1.97 -7.21 11.62
N ALA A 91 -1.79 -7.50 10.33
CA ALA A 91 -0.65 -7.06 9.53
C ALA A 91 -1.07 -5.79 8.75
N LYS A 92 -1.05 -4.65 9.43
CA LYS A 92 -1.55 -3.39 8.88
C LYS A 92 -0.59 -2.81 7.86
N HIS A 93 -1.00 -2.77 6.59
CA HIS A 93 -0.28 -2.04 5.56
C HIS A 93 -0.67 -0.55 5.55
N GLY A 94 0.31 0.32 5.42
CA GLY A 94 0.04 1.76 5.43
C GLY A 94 1.20 2.61 4.95
N ASN A 95 0.90 3.91 4.73
CA ASN A 95 1.88 4.88 4.22
C ASN A 95 1.66 6.24 4.90
N ARG A 96 2.54 7.19 4.60
CA ARG A 96 2.33 8.61 4.89
C ARG A 96 1.16 9.13 4.07
N SER A 97 0.53 10.18 4.56
CA SER A 97 -0.53 10.85 3.81
C SER A 97 0.04 11.51 2.57
N VAL A 98 -0.71 11.39 1.45
CA VAL A 98 -0.41 12.15 0.21
C VAL A 98 -1.41 13.30 0.04
N SER A 99 -2.62 13.16 0.58
CA SER A 99 -3.73 14.10 0.32
C SER A 99 -4.56 14.46 1.56
N SER A 100 -4.45 13.71 2.64
CA SER A 100 -5.12 14.00 3.92
C SER A 100 -4.18 14.70 4.91
N LEU A 101 -4.75 15.21 6.02
CA LEU A 101 -3.98 15.92 7.06
C LEU A 101 -2.98 15.00 7.77
N SER A 102 -3.28 13.70 7.90
CA SER A 102 -2.37 12.71 8.46
C SER A 102 -2.63 11.32 7.88
N GLY A 103 -1.59 10.57 7.56
CA GLY A 103 -1.64 9.16 7.21
C GLY A 103 -1.51 8.25 8.44
N SER A 104 -1.63 6.95 8.22
CA SER A 104 -1.46 5.95 9.31
C SER A 104 -0.07 5.99 9.93
N SER A 105 0.97 6.17 9.12
CA SER A 105 2.34 6.29 9.62
C SER A 105 2.58 7.57 10.41
N ASP A 106 1.94 8.67 10.02
CA ASP A 106 2.13 9.95 10.69
C ASP A 106 1.62 9.88 12.13
N ILE A 107 0.40 9.37 12.34
CA ILE A 107 -0.15 9.23 13.70
C ILE A 107 0.61 8.20 14.54
N LEU A 108 1.08 7.09 13.95
CA LEU A 108 1.87 6.10 14.68
C LEU A 108 3.20 6.69 15.15
N THR A 109 3.86 7.50 14.33
CA THR A 109 5.09 8.21 14.69
C THR A 109 4.85 9.20 15.83
N GLU A 110 3.77 9.99 15.77
CA GLU A 110 3.38 10.92 16.83
C GLU A 110 3.08 10.20 18.17
N LEU A 111 2.56 8.97 18.09
CA LEU A 111 2.34 8.12 19.26
C LEU A 111 3.63 7.43 19.77
N GLY A 112 4.77 7.70 19.17
CA GLY A 112 6.07 7.12 19.55
C GLY A 112 6.33 5.72 19.01
N VAL A 113 5.52 5.23 18.07
CA VAL A 113 5.75 3.92 17.42
C VAL A 113 6.86 4.06 16.40
N ASN A 114 7.90 3.26 16.52
CA ASN A 114 8.92 3.16 15.48
C ASN A 114 8.38 2.35 14.30
N ILE A 115 8.09 3.04 13.19
CA ILE A 115 7.58 2.44 11.95
C ILE A 115 8.69 2.01 10.99
N ASP A 116 9.92 2.45 11.24
CA ASP A 116 11.08 2.19 10.38
C ASP A 116 11.85 0.97 10.90
N ILE A 117 11.17 -0.17 10.91
CA ILE A 117 11.68 -1.44 11.41
C ILE A 117 11.86 -2.45 10.27
N LYS A 118 12.83 -3.37 10.44
CA LYS A 118 13.11 -4.41 9.46
C LYS A 118 11.93 -5.40 9.31
N PRO A 119 11.80 -6.06 8.16
CA PRO A 119 10.77 -7.07 7.93
C PRO A 119 10.68 -8.13 9.04
N ASP A 120 11.83 -8.65 9.52
CA ASP A 120 11.87 -9.66 10.58
C ASP A 120 11.30 -9.13 11.89
N SER A 121 11.59 -7.87 12.24
CA SER A 121 11.02 -7.23 13.44
C SER A 121 9.51 -7.03 13.32
N CYS A 122 8.97 -6.87 12.11
CA CYS A 122 7.51 -6.87 11.91
C CYS A 122 6.89 -8.24 12.26
N VAL A 123 7.58 -9.33 11.92
CA VAL A 123 7.13 -10.70 12.25
C VAL A 123 7.17 -10.94 13.76
N GLU A 124 8.22 -10.52 14.43
CA GLU A 124 8.31 -10.58 15.89
C GLU A 124 7.18 -9.77 16.54
N CYS A 125 6.99 -8.54 16.10
CA CYS A 125 5.98 -7.64 16.63
C CYS A 125 4.56 -8.23 16.54
N ILE A 126 4.15 -8.76 15.37
CA ILE A 126 2.81 -9.36 15.24
C ILE A 126 2.64 -10.62 16.09
N ASN A 127 3.71 -11.36 16.33
CA ASN A 127 3.64 -12.54 17.20
C ASN A 127 3.43 -12.16 18.67
N GLU A 128 4.09 -11.12 19.14
CA GLU A 128 4.06 -10.69 20.54
C GLU A 128 2.84 -9.81 20.87
N THR A 129 2.47 -8.91 19.96
CA THR A 129 1.47 -7.87 20.23
C THR A 129 0.17 -8.03 19.45
N ASN A 130 0.05 -9.02 18.59
CA ASN A 130 -1.04 -9.23 17.63
C ASN A 130 -1.16 -8.15 16.54
N ILE A 131 -0.24 -7.20 16.46
CA ILE A 131 -0.26 -6.17 15.42
C ILE A 131 1.15 -5.86 14.94
N CYS A 132 1.32 -5.64 13.63
CA CYS A 132 2.50 -4.97 13.10
C CYS A 132 2.10 -3.94 12.07
N PHE A 133 2.94 -2.93 11.87
CA PHE A 133 2.77 -1.92 10.84
C PHE A 133 3.76 -2.15 9.71
N LEU A 134 3.23 -2.40 8.52
CA LEU A 134 4.01 -2.63 7.30
C LEU A 134 4.11 -1.29 6.55
N PHE A 135 5.17 -0.54 6.85
CA PHE A 135 5.39 0.77 6.25
C PHE A 135 5.75 0.62 4.77
N ALA A 136 4.86 1.06 3.89
CA ALA A 136 4.93 0.81 2.45
C ALA A 136 6.30 1.11 1.79
N PRO A 137 7.03 2.20 2.11
CA PRO A 137 8.35 2.45 1.52
C PRO A 137 9.39 1.35 1.77
N LEU A 138 9.30 0.62 2.88
CA LEU A 138 10.25 -0.44 3.23
C LEU A 138 10.00 -1.73 2.43
N PHE A 139 8.77 -1.94 2.00
CA PHE A 139 8.36 -3.17 1.30
C PHE A 139 8.21 -2.99 -0.20
N HIS A 140 7.97 -1.77 -0.65
CA HIS A 140 7.72 -1.43 -2.04
C HIS A 140 8.79 -0.51 -2.61
N GLY A 141 10.06 -0.93 -2.56
CA GLY A 141 11.19 -0.13 -3.04
C GLY A 141 11.08 0.34 -4.50
N SER A 142 10.35 -0.40 -5.33
CA SER A 142 10.09 -0.04 -6.73
C SER A 142 9.20 1.21 -6.90
N PHE A 143 8.41 1.58 -5.89
CA PHE A 143 7.56 2.78 -5.94
C PHE A 143 8.35 4.09 -6.04
N LYS A 144 9.66 4.09 -5.75
CA LYS A 144 10.55 5.24 -5.98
C LYS A 144 10.50 5.74 -7.43
N HIS A 145 10.28 4.84 -8.39
CA HIS A 145 10.21 5.17 -9.81
C HIS A 145 8.93 5.90 -10.24
N VAL A 146 7.90 5.92 -9.40
CA VAL A 146 6.62 6.62 -9.66
C VAL A 146 6.33 7.73 -8.65
N ALA A 147 7.13 7.83 -7.58
CA ALA A 147 6.85 8.73 -6.47
C ALA A 147 6.83 10.21 -6.92
N LYS A 148 7.80 10.62 -7.74
CA LYS A 148 7.89 11.97 -8.28
C LYS A 148 6.68 12.30 -9.14
N VAL A 149 6.37 11.45 -10.13
CA VAL A 149 5.23 11.64 -11.04
C VAL A 149 3.91 11.75 -10.26
N ARG A 150 3.69 10.87 -9.28
CA ARG A 150 2.49 10.92 -8.43
C ARG A 150 2.39 12.21 -7.62
N ALA A 151 3.51 12.72 -7.11
CA ALA A 151 3.56 13.98 -6.36
C ALA A 151 3.25 15.21 -7.27
N GLU A 152 3.73 15.18 -8.51
CA GLU A 152 3.49 16.25 -9.49
C GLU A 152 2.05 16.25 -10.02
N LEU A 153 1.49 15.06 -10.28
CA LEU A 153 0.11 14.92 -10.78
C LEU A 153 -0.95 15.42 -9.79
N LYS A 154 -0.71 15.34 -8.48
CA LYS A 154 -1.62 15.78 -7.40
C LYS A 154 -3.06 15.31 -7.59
N THR A 155 -3.25 14.16 -8.20
CA THR A 155 -4.56 13.58 -8.46
C THR A 155 -4.59 12.10 -8.12
N ARG A 156 -5.80 11.57 -7.91
CA ARG A 156 -6.01 10.13 -7.72
C ARG A 156 -5.68 9.38 -9.01
N THR A 157 -4.95 8.26 -8.88
CA THR A 157 -4.56 7.36 -9.97
C THR A 157 -4.80 5.92 -9.55
N ILE A 158 -4.60 4.97 -10.45
CA ILE A 158 -4.68 3.53 -10.15
C ILE A 158 -3.89 3.13 -8.89
N PHE A 159 -2.77 3.78 -8.59
CA PHE A 159 -1.97 3.49 -7.39
C PHE A 159 -2.71 3.69 -6.06
N ASN A 160 -3.81 4.46 -6.05
CA ASN A 160 -4.60 4.64 -4.85
C ASN A 160 -5.46 3.40 -4.53
N ILE A 161 -5.84 2.63 -5.54
CA ILE A 161 -6.60 1.39 -5.35
C ILE A 161 -5.70 0.16 -5.22
N LEU A 162 -4.47 0.22 -5.74
CA LEU A 162 -3.54 -0.91 -5.68
C LEU A 162 -2.95 -1.14 -4.28
N GLY A 163 -2.83 -0.09 -3.46
CA GLY A 163 -2.25 -0.18 -2.12
C GLY A 163 -2.85 -1.29 -1.25
N PRO A 164 -4.17 -1.33 -1.04
CA PRO A 164 -4.82 -2.39 -0.27
C PRO A 164 -4.62 -3.80 -0.84
N MET A 165 -4.44 -3.92 -2.16
CA MET A 165 -4.29 -5.21 -2.85
C MET A 165 -2.85 -5.75 -2.80
N CYS A 166 -1.90 -4.96 -2.31
CA CYS A 166 -0.48 -5.29 -2.32
C CYS A 166 0.12 -5.32 -0.90
N ASN A 167 -0.61 -5.88 0.07
CA ASN A 167 -0.10 -6.07 1.42
C ASN A 167 1.10 -7.03 1.41
N PRO A 168 2.26 -6.64 1.98
CA PRO A 168 3.49 -7.44 1.99
C PRO A 168 3.38 -8.79 2.71
N ALA A 169 2.44 -8.93 3.66
CA ALA A 169 2.17 -10.16 4.36
C ALA A 169 1.24 -11.14 3.60
N ASN A 170 0.82 -10.78 2.39
CA ASN A 170 -0.10 -11.58 1.57
C ASN A 170 -1.34 -12.08 2.31
N VAL A 171 -1.85 -11.29 3.26
CA VAL A 171 -3.06 -11.63 4.01
C VAL A 171 -4.24 -11.84 3.05
N LYS A 172 -5.14 -12.76 3.40
CA LYS A 172 -6.29 -13.13 2.56
C LYS A 172 -7.57 -12.39 2.96
N LYS A 173 -7.56 -11.72 4.10
CA LYS A 173 -8.72 -11.01 4.64
C LYS A 173 -8.39 -9.54 4.79
N HIS A 174 -9.17 -8.71 4.15
CA HIS A 174 -9.02 -7.25 4.19
C HIS A 174 -10.34 -6.61 4.62
N LEU A 175 -10.27 -5.65 5.53
CA LEU A 175 -11.31 -4.68 5.81
C LEU A 175 -10.91 -3.35 5.15
N ILE A 176 -11.67 -2.93 4.15
CA ILE A 176 -11.39 -1.72 3.34
C ILE A 176 -12.48 -0.68 3.57
#